data_f16aecd5d9d17e8e1c641563aec0ff4d
#
_entry.id   f16aecd5d9d17e8e1c641563aec0ff4d
#
_cell.length_a   1.000
_cell.length_b   1.000
_cell.length_c   1.000
_cell.angle_alpha   90.00
_cell.angle_beta   90.00
_cell.angle_gamma   90.00
#
_symmetry.space_group_name_H-M   'P 1'
#
loop_
_entity.id
_entity.type
_entity.pdbx_description
1 polymer ?
#
loop_
_entity_poly.entity_id
_entity_poly.type
_entity_poly.pdbx_seq_one_letter_code
_entity_poly.pdbx_strand_id
1 'polypeptide(L)'
;MIIFVDMDGVLSDFDTYVCEIQKFGTKEKWNDQWDKLPERMFYDLPKVNGADKLMEYVTSYAPQILTAIPKKDKVKFSRMDKLRWMKKHYNINPWDVHVVYRSEKQMYAVSDNLAPNILIDDNETNIEEWNKKGGAGIIHTSADESILALQKLGF
;
A
#
# COMPACT_ATOMS: atom_id res chain seq x y z
N MET A 1 8.70 1.22 16.96
CA MET A 1 7.56 1.75 16.16
C MET A 1 8.04 1.91 14.74
N ILE A 2 7.36 1.30 13.78
CA ILE A 2 7.68 1.35 12.34
C ILE A 2 6.52 2.04 11.63
N ILE A 3 6.81 2.87 10.62
CA ILE A 3 5.81 3.39 9.69
C ILE A 3 5.72 2.44 8.51
N PHE A 4 4.56 1.82 8.33
CA PHE A 4 4.22 1.04 7.16
C PHE A 4 3.38 1.89 6.19
N VAL A 5 3.73 1.83 4.91
CA VAL A 5 3.01 2.54 3.83
C VAL A 5 2.46 1.49 2.87
N ASP A 6 1.16 1.54 2.57
CA ASP A 6 0.59 0.70 1.51
C ASP A 6 1.06 1.18 0.13
N MET A 7 0.92 0.33 -0.86
CA MET A 7 1.30 0.64 -2.23
C MET A 7 0.09 1.10 -3.06
N ASP A 8 -0.91 0.22 -3.24
CA ASP A 8 -2.05 0.50 -4.12
C ASP A 8 -2.99 1.51 -3.47
N GLY A 9 -3.34 2.58 -4.17
CA GLY A 9 -4.16 3.67 -3.64
C GLY A 9 -3.41 4.70 -2.79
N VAL A 10 -2.16 4.41 -2.38
CA VAL A 10 -1.31 5.33 -1.60
C VAL A 10 -0.11 5.81 -2.41
N LEU A 11 0.62 4.91 -3.03
CA LEU A 11 1.80 5.19 -3.86
C LEU A 11 1.55 4.93 -5.33
N SER A 12 0.88 3.83 -5.67
CA SER A 12 0.52 3.43 -7.03
C SER A 12 -0.97 3.59 -7.26
N ASP A 13 -1.33 4.13 -8.42
CA ASP A 13 -2.71 4.42 -8.81
C ASP A 13 -3.35 3.21 -9.50
N PHE A 14 -3.74 2.25 -8.69
CA PHE A 14 -4.37 1.03 -9.13
C PHE A 14 -5.75 1.26 -9.75
N ASP A 15 -6.58 2.08 -9.11
CA ASP A 15 -7.97 2.29 -9.55
C ASP A 15 -8.02 2.99 -10.91
N THR A 16 -7.25 4.07 -11.14
CA THR A 16 -7.17 4.73 -12.44
C THR A 16 -6.63 3.79 -13.51
N TYR A 17 -5.60 2.99 -13.17
CA TYR A 17 -5.03 2.04 -14.12
C TYR A 17 -6.07 1.01 -14.58
N VAL A 18 -6.81 0.42 -13.67
CA VAL A 18 -7.80 -0.61 -13.99
C VAL A 18 -9.04 0.00 -14.66
N CYS A 19 -9.59 1.08 -14.09
CA CYS A 19 -10.85 1.65 -14.57
C CYS A 19 -10.70 2.40 -15.89
N GLU A 20 -9.64 3.20 -16.04
CA GLU A 20 -9.49 4.11 -17.18
C GLU A 20 -8.54 3.55 -18.25
N ILE A 21 -7.34 3.11 -17.88
CA ILE A 21 -6.33 2.64 -18.82
C ILE A 21 -6.72 1.28 -19.39
N GLN A 22 -7.14 0.34 -18.53
CA GLN A 22 -7.61 -0.98 -18.96
C GLN A 22 -9.10 -0.99 -19.38
N LYS A 23 -9.82 0.13 -19.20
CA LYS A 23 -11.22 0.32 -19.60
C LYS A 23 -12.21 -0.67 -18.97
N PHE A 24 -11.93 -1.13 -17.76
CA PHE A 24 -12.85 -2.03 -17.03
C PHE A 24 -14.05 -1.31 -16.40
N GLY A 25 -14.07 0.03 -16.41
CA GLY A 25 -15.13 0.82 -15.83
C GLY A 25 -14.98 1.04 -14.33
N THR A 26 -16.07 0.89 -13.55
CA THR A 26 -16.02 1.16 -12.10
C THR A 26 -15.43 0.01 -11.30
N LYS A 27 -14.99 0.29 -10.07
CA LYS A 27 -14.42 -0.68 -9.13
C LYS A 27 -15.32 -1.91 -8.93
N GLU A 28 -16.61 -1.74 -8.85
CA GLU A 28 -17.58 -2.82 -8.69
C GLU A 28 -17.62 -3.76 -9.90
N LYS A 29 -17.29 -3.24 -11.09
CA LYS A 29 -17.34 -4.03 -12.33
C LYS A 29 -16.10 -4.88 -12.56
N TRP A 30 -14.92 -4.47 -12.08
CA TRP A 30 -13.69 -5.21 -12.32
C TRP A 30 -13.33 -6.20 -11.22
N ASN A 31 -13.86 -6.06 -10.02
CA ASN A 31 -13.45 -6.82 -8.84
C ASN A 31 -13.49 -8.36 -9.02
N ASP A 32 -14.33 -8.85 -9.94
CA ASP A 32 -14.40 -10.27 -10.28
C ASP A 32 -13.69 -10.63 -11.59
N GLN A 33 -12.94 -9.70 -12.18
CA GLN A 33 -12.32 -9.85 -13.50
C GLN A 33 -10.79 -9.86 -13.47
N TRP A 34 -10.20 -10.28 -12.37
CA TRP A 34 -8.75 -10.33 -12.18
C TRP A 34 -7.99 -11.10 -13.27
N ASP A 35 -8.61 -12.17 -13.80
CA ASP A 35 -8.09 -13.00 -14.88
C ASP A 35 -7.99 -12.28 -16.24
N LYS A 36 -8.67 -11.16 -16.38
CA LYS A 36 -8.63 -10.31 -17.58
C LYS A 36 -7.59 -9.20 -17.50
N LEU A 37 -7.03 -8.95 -16.32
CA LEU A 37 -6.00 -7.93 -16.15
C LEU A 37 -4.65 -8.41 -16.71
N PRO A 38 -3.81 -7.51 -17.23
CA PRO A 38 -2.48 -7.87 -17.70
C PRO A 38 -1.65 -8.55 -16.60
N GLU A 39 -0.97 -9.64 -16.93
CA GLU A 39 -0.15 -10.40 -15.98
C GLU A 39 0.91 -9.55 -15.25
N ARG A 40 1.39 -8.47 -15.91
CA ARG A 40 2.44 -7.59 -15.41
C ARG A 40 1.92 -6.24 -14.92
N MET A 41 0.60 -6.15 -14.67
CA MET A 41 -0.05 -4.89 -14.35
C MET A 41 0.58 -4.13 -13.17
N PHE A 42 0.98 -4.83 -12.11
CA PHE A 42 1.57 -4.18 -10.93
C PHE A 42 2.93 -3.53 -11.19
N TYR A 43 3.62 -3.92 -12.26
CA TYR A 43 4.86 -3.24 -12.68
C TYR A 43 4.59 -1.94 -13.44
N ASP A 44 3.45 -1.84 -14.11
CA ASP A 44 3.10 -0.75 -15.01
C ASP A 44 2.21 0.33 -14.36
N LEU A 45 1.82 0.15 -13.08
CA LEU A 45 0.99 1.11 -12.38
C LEU A 45 1.61 2.51 -12.36
N PRO A 46 0.84 3.57 -12.66
CA PRO A 46 1.29 4.94 -12.45
C PRO A 46 1.38 5.26 -10.94
N LYS A 47 2.05 6.35 -10.60
CA LYS A 47 2.05 6.87 -9.23
C LYS A 47 0.75 7.62 -8.94
N VAL A 48 0.28 7.54 -7.69
CA VAL A 48 -0.76 8.45 -7.16
C VAL A 48 -0.21 9.87 -7.10
N ASN A 49 -1.07 10.86 -7.34
CA ASN A 49 -0.70 12.26 -7.13
C ASN A 49 -0.30 12.50 -5.65
N GLY A 50 0.86 13.09 -5.45
CA GLY A 50 1.39 13.34 -4.10
C GLY A 50 2.20 12.18 -3.49
N ALA A 51 2.27 11.00 -4.13
CA ALA A 51 3.03 9.85 -3.62
C ALA A 51 4.50 10.18 -3.35
N ASP A 52 5.14 10.95 -4.23
CA ASP A 52 6.53 11.38 -4.03
C ASP A 52 6.69 12.28 -2.80
N LYS A 53 5.74 13.20 -2.57
CA LYS A 53 5.73 14.07 -1.38
C LYS A 53 5.60 13.27 -0.09
N LEU A 54 4.71 12.28 -0.06
CA LEU A 54 4.55 11.40 1.10
C LEU A 54 5.83 10.60 1.35
N MET A 55 6.40 9.98 0.32
CA MET A 55 7.62 9.18 0.45
C MET A 55 8.83 10.02 0.87
N GLU A 56 8.98 11.23 0.33
CA GLU A 56 10.04 12.17 0.75
C GLU A 56 9.93 12.49 2.26
N TYR A 57 8.70 12.75 2.75
CA TYR A 57 8.46 13.02 4.17
C TYR A 57 8.82 11.83 5.06
N VAL A 58 8.33 10.63 4.74
CA VAL A 58 8.52 9.46 5.60
C VAL A 58 9.91 8.84 5.50
N THR A 59 10.70 9.16 4.46
CA THR A 59 12.03 8.56 4.23
C THR A 59 12.97 8.77 5.43
N SER A 60 12.90 9.91 6.12
CA SER A 60 13.71 10.20 7.32
C SER A 60 13.41 9.26 8.50
N TYR A 61 12.27 8.56 8.47
CA TYR A 61 11.82 7.63 9.49
C TYR A 61 12.03 6.16 9.12
N ALA A 62 12.78 5.88 8.03
CA ALA A 62 13.04 4.53 7.53
C ALA A 62 11.74 3.70 7.37
N PRO A 63 10.79 4.12 6.52
CA PRO A 63 9.51 3.46 6.36
C PRO A 63 9.68 2.08 5.74
N GLN A 64 8.75 1.18 6.04
CA GLN A 64 8.59 -0.09 5.34
C GLN A 64 7.31 -0.08 4.49
N ILE A 65 7.31 -0.85 3.43
CA ILE A 65 6.13 -0.99 2.56
C ILE A 65 5.38 -2.25 2.97
N LEU A 66 4.05 -2.13 3.15
CA LEU A 66 3.19 -3.26 3.49
C LEU A 66 2.01 -3.32 2.53
N THR A 67 2.15 -4.11 1.47
CA THR A 67 1.18 -4.17 0.37
C THR A 67 0.57 -5.55 0.20
N ALA A 68 -0.69 -5.58 -0.24
CA ALA A 68 -1.39 -6.83 -0.47
C ALA A 68 -1.32 -7.29 -1.93
N ILE A 69 -1.36 -8.61 -2.11
CA ILE A 69 -1.55 -9.25 -3.42
C ILE A 69 -2.93 -9.90 -3.50
N PRO A 70 -3.49 -10.04 -4.71
CA PRO A 70 -4.71 -10.83 -4.93
C PRO A 70 -4.53 -12.27 -4.43
N LYS A 71 -5.64 -12.94 -4.16
CA LYS A 71 -5.62 -14.37 -3.85
C LYS A 71 -4.84 -15.13 -4.92
N LYS A 72 -4.20 -16.21 -4.50
CA LYS A 72 -3.37 -17.09 -5.33
C LYS A 72 -3.98 -17.29 -6.72
N ASP A 73 -3.12 -17.23 -7.73
CA ASP A 73 -3.42 -17.48 -9.14
C ASP A 73 -4.25 -16.42 -9.90
N LYS A 74 -4.63 -15.32 -9.26
CA LYS A 74 -5.40 -14.26 -9.93
C LYS A 74 -4.53 -13.35 -10.82
N VAL A 75 -3.31 -13.01 -10.37
CA VAL A 75 -2.32 -12.25 -11.16
C VAL A 75 -0.93 -12.83 -10.86
N LYS A 76 -0.37 -13.54 -11.83
CA LYS A 76 0.80 -14.42 -11.69
C LYS A 76 2.07 -13.77 -11.13
N PHE A 77 2.36 -12.54 -11.50
CA PHE A 77 3.62 -11.87 -11.15
C PHE A 77 3.46 -10.80 -10.05
N SER A 78 2.31 -10.73 -9.39
CA SER A 78 1.97 -9.64 -8.44
C SER A 78 3.08 -9.33 -7.44
N ARG A 79 3.59 -10.35 -6.75
CA ARG A 79 4.66 -10.17 -5.74
C ARG A 79 5.93 -9.58 -6.35
N MET A 80 6.40 -10.18 -7.43
CA MET A 80 7.64 -9.75 -8.08
C MET A 80 7.53 -8.34 -8.67
N ASP A 81 6.39 -8.03 -9.25
CA ASP A 81 6.15 -6.75 -9.88
C ASP A 81 6.03 -5.61 -8.88
N LYS A 82 5.39 -5.84 -7.74
CA LYS A 82 5.34 -4.87 -6.64
C LYS A 82 6.74 -4.56 -6.09
N LEU A 83 7.57 -5.58 -5.86
CA LEU A 83 8.97 -5.40 -5.46
C LEU A 83 9.76 -4.58 -6.49
N ARG A 84 9.61 -4.90 -7.78
CA ARG A 84 10.28 -4.19 -8.87
C ARG A 84 9.78 -2.75 -9.02
N TRP A 85 8.47 -2.53 -8.84
CA TRP A 85 7.88 -1.21 -8.87
C TRP A 85 8.45 -0.32 -7.76
N MET A 86 8.52 -0.82 -6.53
CA MET A 86 9.12 -0.09 -5.40
C MET A 86 10.60 0.20 -5.63
N LYS A 87 11.35 -0.76 -6.19
CA LYS A 87 12.76 -0.55 -6.55
C LYS A 87 12.92 0.49 -7.64
N LYS A 88 12.08 0.45 -8.68
CA LYS A 88 12.11 1.38 -9.83
C LYS A 88 11.81 2.83 -9.40
N HIS A 89 10.81 3.03 -8.57
CA HIS A 89 10.26 4.36 -8.28
C HIS A 89 10.89 5.03 -7.05
N TYR A 90 11.27 4.25 -6.04
CA TYR A 90 11.74 4.77 -4.75
C TYR A 90 13.08 4.16 -4.28
N ASN A 91 13.66 3.26 -5.06
CA ASN A 91 14.89 2.55 -4.71
C ASN A 91 14.85 1.84 -3.35
N ILE A 92 13.66 1.46 -2.88
CA ILE A 92 13.46 0.76 -1.61
C ILE A 92 14.13 -0.62 -1.68
N ASN A 93 14.76 -1.01 -0.57
CA ASN A 93 15.36 -2.32 -0.43
C ASN A 93 14.24 -3.39 -0.42
N PRO A 94 14.34 -4.48 -1.18
CA PRO A 94 13.35 -5.55 -1.17
C PRO A 94 13.04 -6.14 0.22
N TRP A 95 13.95 -6.07 1.16
CA TRP A 95 13.74 -6.52 2.55
C TRP A 95 12.79 -5.62 3.34
N ASP A 96 12.62 -4.36 2.91
CA ASP A 96 11.72 -3.39 3.51
C ASP A 96 10.35 -3.35 2.80
N VAL A 97 10.09 -4.32 1.91
CA VAL A 97 8.82 -4.46 1.17
C VAL A 97 8.14 -5.77 1.53
N HIS A 98 7.10 -5.70 2.35
CA HIS A 98 6.29 -6.83 2.77
C HIS A 98 5.10 -7.00 1.84
N VAL A 99 5.15 -8.05 1.03
CA VAL A 99 4.07 -8.39 0.10
C VAL A 99 3.29 -9.56 0.69
N VAL A 100 2.08 -9.31 1.15
CA VAL A 100 1.29 -10.25 1.95
C VAL A 100 -0.11 -10.45 1.36
N TYR A 101 -0.94 -11.32 1.93
CA TYR A 101 -2.38 -11.27 1.69
C TYR A 101 -3.03 -10.17 2.54
N ARG A 102 -4.14 -9.58 2.07
CA ARG A 102 -4.82 -8.49 2.78
C ARG A 102 -5.07 -8.82 4.27
N SER A 103 -5.56 -10.01 4.55
CA SER A 103 -5.87 -10.47 5.92
C SER A 103 -4.64 -10.62 6.83
N GLU A 104 -3.43 -10.59 6.27
CA GLU A 104 -2.17 -10.71 7.03
C GLU A 104 -1.60 -9.35 7.42
N LYS A 105 -2.04 -8.23 6.79
CA LYS A 105 -1.52 -6.89 7.11
C LYS A 105 -1.58 -6.59 8.61
N GLN A 106 -2.70 -6.89 9.26
CA GLN A 106 -2.90 -6.64 10.69
C GLN A 106 -1.89 -7.37 11.63
N MET A 107 -1.18 -8.38 11.13
CA MET A 107 -0.14 -9.07 11.92
C MET A 107 1.09 -8.19 12.18
N TYR A 108 1.25 -7.12 11.41
CA TYR A 108 2.33 -6.14 11.54
C TYR A 108 1.96 -4.95 12.45
N ALA A 109 0.75 -4.93 13.01
CA ALA A 109 0.22 -3.78 13.77
C ALA A 109 1.03 -3.44 15.03
N VAL A 110 1.67 -4.43 15.62
CA VAL A 110 2.55 -4.25 16.78
C VAL A 110 3.91 -4.89 16.52
N SER A 111 4.94 -4.31 17.12
CA SER A 111 6.30 -4.89 17.13
C SER A 111 6.43 -5.99 18.19
N ASP A 112 7.56 -6.70 18.20
CA ASP A 112 7.83 -7.80 19.15
C ASP A 112 7.71 -7.38 20.62
N ASN A 113 7.98 -6.10 20.93
CA ASN A 113 7.81 -5.52 22.27
C ASN A 113 6.41 -4.91 22.50
N LEU A 114 5.44 -5.25 21.67
CA LEU A 114 4.05 -4.78 21.71
C LEU A 114 3.89 -3.25 21.52
N ALA A 115 4.91 -2.55 21.06
CA ALA A 115 4.77 -1.15 20.70
C ALA A 115 3.94 -1.02 19.39
N PRO A 116 2.99 -0.06 19.32
CA PRO A 116 2.17 0.13 18.13
C PRO A 116 3.02 0.55 16.93
N ASN A 117 2.78 -0.06 15.78
CA ASN A 117 3.27 0.40 14.50
C ASN A 117 2.21 1.27 13.80
N ILE A 118 2.64 2.11 12.86
CA ILE A 118 1.76 2.97 12.08
C ILE A 118 1.51 2.31 10.72
N LEU A 119 0.27 2.38 10.23
CA LEU A 119 -0.09 2.01 8.85
C LEU A 119 -0.75 3.19 8.16
N ILE A 120 -0.25 3.56 6.99
CA ILE A 120 -0.90 4.49 6.04
C ILE A 120 -1.48 3.65 4.92
N ASP A 121 -2.81 3.62 4.80
CA ASP A 121 -3.54 2.74 3.88
C ASP A 121 -4.85 3.43 3.46
N ASP A 122 -5.28 3.33 2.21
CA ASP A 122 -6.51 3.94 1.69
C ASP A 122 -7.77 3.11 2.00
N ASN A 123 -7.60 1.89 2.49
CA ASN A 123 -8.68 0.96 2.77
C ASN A 123 -9.11 1.01 4.25
N GLU A 124 -10.32 1.50 4.51
CA GLU A 124 -10.88 1.63 5.86
C GLU A 124 -10.88 0.30 6.63
N THR A 125 -11.19 -0.82 5.96
CA THR A 125 -11.19 -2.15 6.61
C THR A 125 -9.78 -2.52 7.10
N ASN A 126 -8.73 -2.22 6.33
CA ASN A 126 -7.36 -2.47 6.76
C ASN A 126 -7.02 -1.62 8.00
N ILE A 127 -7.42 -0.36 8.02
CA ILE A 127 -7.19 0.56 9.14
C ILE A 127 -7.95 0.09 10.40
N GLU A 128 -9.21 -0.33 10.25
CA GLU A 128 -9.97 -0.87 11.37
C GLU A 128 -9.35 -2.14 11.97
N GLU A 129 -8.97 -3.09 11.11
CA GLU A 129 -8.32 -4.34 11.53
C GLU A 129 -6.96 -4.06 12.21
N TRP A 130 -6.20 -3.11 11.67
CA TRP A 130 -4.92 -2.65 12.24
C TRP A 130 -5.09 -2.07 13.65
N ASN A 131 -6.06 -1.14 13.81
CA ASN A 131 -6.34 -0.52 15.10
C ASN A 131 -6.85 -1.53 16.13
N LYS A 132 -7.69 -2.50 15.73
CA LYS A 132 -8.15 -3.59 16.59
C LYS A 132 -6.99 -4.47 17.09
N LYS A 133 -5.88 -4.52 16.36
CA LYS A 133 -4.67 -5.26 16.75
C LYS A 133 -3.65 -4.43 17.55
N GLY A 134 -4.01 -3.18 17.89
CA GLY A 134 -3.17 -2.32 18.74
C GLY A 134 -2.19 -1.44 17.98
N GLY A 135 -2.26 -1.37 16.66
CA GLY A 135 -1.51 -0.41 15.85
C GLY A 135 -2.17 0.96 15.78
N ALA A 136 -1.52 1.93 15.16
CA ALA A 136 -2.05 3.25 14.84
C ALA A 136 -2.27 3.37 13.32
N GLY A 137 -3.52 3.29 12.88
CA GLY A 137 -3.88 3.39 11.47
C GLY A 137 -4.17 4.83 11.03
N ILE A 138 -3.67 5.22 9.87
CA ILE A 138 -3.93 6.48 9.19
C ILE A 138 -4.65 6.17 7.88
N ILE A 139 -5.91 6.57 7.76
CA ILE A 139 -6.61 6.48 6.48
C ILE A 139 -6.01 7.48 5.49
N HIS A 140 -5.53 6.98 4.36
CA HIS A 140 -4.96 7.81 3.31
C HIS A 140 -6.06 8.39 2.42
N THR A 141 -6.14 9.70 2.35
CA THR A 141 -7.00 10.44 1.41
C THR A 141 -6.17 11.35 0.50
N SER A 142 -5.02 11.81 1.00
CA SER A 142 -4.01 12.55 0.28
C SER A 142 -2.67 12.51 1.02
N ALA A 143 -1.59 12.86 0.33
CA ALA A 143 -0.27 12.99 0.96
C ALA A 143 -0.29 14.02 2.11
N ASP A 144 -0.96 15.15 1.90
CA ASP A 144 -1.02 16.22 2.91
C ASP A 144 -1.74 15.80 4.18
N GLU A 145 -2.88 15.10 4.06
CA GLU A 145 -3.62 14.61 5.21
C GLU A 145 -2.85 13.51 5.97
N SER A 146 -2.17 12.62 5.24
CA SER A 146 -1.34 11.60 5.86
C SER A 146 -0.14 12.18 6.61
N ILE A 147 0.54 13.18 6.03
CA ILE A 147 1.63 13.92 6.67
C ILE A 147 1.13 14.65 7.92
N LEU A 148 0.00 15.34 7.82
CA LEU A 148 -0.60 16.02 8.97
C LEU A 148 -0.94 15.06 10.11
N ALA A 149 -1.44 13.86 9.77
CA ALA A 149 -1.73 12.81 10.75
C ALA A 149 -0.44 12.29 11.42
N LEU A 150 0.63 12.08 10.65
CA LEU A 150 1.94 11.71 11.20
C LEU A 150 2.48 12.78 12.15
N GLN A 151 2.39 14.05 11.78
CA GLN A 151 2.82 15.19 12.64
C GLN A 151 2.08 15.21 13.98
N LYS A 152 0.77 14.91 13.99
CA LYS A 152 -0.02 14.80 15.23
C LYS A 152 0.42 13.62 16.11
N LEU A 153 1.04 12.60 15.53
CA LEU A 153 1.62 11.46 16.23
C LEU A 153 3.09 11.71 16.67
N GLY A 154 3.67 12.86 16.32
CA GLY A 154 5.02 13.26 16.72
C GLY A 154 6.13 12.94 15.72
N PHE A 155 5.78 12.70 14.45
CA PHE A 155 6.69 12.46 13.35
C PHE A 155 6.92 13.69 12.49
#